data_fbe53997b1a998bc1a3217de9ace8438
#
_entry.id   fbe53997b1a998bc1a3217de9ace8438
#
_cell.length_a   1.000
_cell.length_b   1.000
_cell.length_c   1.000
_cell.angle_alpha   90.00
_cell.angle_beta   90.00
_cell.angle_gamma   90.00
#
_symmetry.space_group_name_H-M   'P 1'
#
loop_
_entity.id
_entity.type
_entity.pdbx_description
1 polymer ?
#
loop_
_entity_poly.entity_id
_entity_poly.type
_entity_poly.pdbx_seq_one_letter_code
_entity_poly.pdbx_strand_id
1 'polypeptide(L)'
;MSDDIPEIPQEVLDLIGKPLYEEETEFDIEMGYVYNAMAAVQNGNPLYWDKAVAEELVGAQIAPPTMLSVWFRPHYWSPGFEGERTALQSHFDMKRIMELPEAIISGNESIFGVPVKMGDRLKTYQTLRSVSDVKTTRVGTGRFWVIDVESFNQGGEHVGTDIYTCFGYRRPAQ
;
A
#
# COMPACT_ATOMS: atom_id res chain seq x y z
N MET A 1 33.51 -5.93 6.46
CA MET A 1 32.21 -6.56 6.76
C MET A 1 31.89 -7.44 5.55
N SER A 2 31.54 -8.70 5.76
CA SER A 2 31.24 -9.64 4.67
C SER A 2 30.14 -9.09 3.78
N ASP A 3 30.35 -9.07 2.45
CA ASP A 3 29.33 -8.71 1.45
C ASP A 3 28.27 -9.82 1.28
N ASP A 4 28.29 -10.78 2.19
CA ASP A 4 27.44 -11.97 2.13
C ASP A 4 26.02 -11.61 2.58
N ILE A 5 25.07 -11.74 1.67
CA ILE A 5 23.64 -11.57 1.97
C ILE A 5 23.16 -12.89 2.57
N PRO A 6 22.58 -12.89 3.79
CA PRO A 6 22.11 -14.10 4.43
C PRO A 6 21.12 -14.91 3.59
N GLU A 7 21.02 -16.19 3.83
CA GLU A 7 19.91 -17.00 3.33
C GLU A 7 18.58 -16.42 3.83
N ILE A 8 17.49 -16.72 3.13
CA ILE A 8 16.17 -16.27 3.54
C ILE A 8 15.81 -17.00 4.83
N PRO A 9 15.59 -16.28 5.95
CA PRO A 9 15.18 -16.91 7.20
C PRO A 9 13.86 -17.68 7.05
N GLN A 10 13.71 -18.80 7.76
CA GLN A 10 12.46 -19.58 7.74
C GLN A 10 11.25 -18.73 8.14
N GLU A 11 11.42 -17.81 9.09
CA GLU A 11 10.41 -16.85 9.50
C GLU A 11 9.84 -16.07 8.31
N VAL A 12 10.67 -15.64 7.37
CA VAL A 12 10.23 -14.91 6.16
C VAL A 12 9.47 -15.85 5.22
N LEU A 13 9.96 -17.07 5.02
CA LEU A 13 9.27 -18.05 4.18
C LEU A 13 7.88 -18.38 4.72
N ASP A 14 7.75 -18.45 6.04
CA ASP A 14 6.48 -18.72 6.72
C ASP A 14 5.48 -17.55 6.62
N LEU A 15 5.92 -16.34 6.30
CA LEU A 15 5.06 -15.18 6.09
C LEU A 15 4.49 -15.10 4.67
N ILE A 16 5.11 -15.77 3.69
CA ILE A 16 4.66 -15.69 2.29
C ILE A 16 3.22 -16.20 2.17
N GLY A 17 2.36 -15.37 1.56
CA GLY A 17 0.95 -15.67 1.32
C GLY A 17 0.05 -15.50 2.55
N LYS A 18 0.56 -15.05 3.69
CA LYS A 18 -0.26 -14.77 4.87
C LYS A 18 -0.70 -13.31 4.92
N PRO A 19 -1.99 -13.02 5.12
CA PRO A 19 -2.47 -11.67 5.37
C PRO A 19 -1.99 -11.18 6.75
N LEU A 20 -1.42 -9.99 6.77
CA LEU A 20 -0.88 -9.33 7.95
C LEU A 20 -1.39 -7.88 8.00
N TYR A 21 -1.33 -7.27 9.18
CA TYR A 21 -1.63 -5.85 9.37
C TYR A 21 -2.99 -5.45 8.80
N GLU A 22 -4.04 -6.18 9.23
CA GLU A 22 -5.41 -5.83 8.89
C GLU A 22 -5.75 -4.46 9.50
N GLU A 23 -6.25 -3.57 8.67
CA GLU A 23 -6.67 -2.22 9.04
C GLU A 23 -8.03 -1.90 8.42
N GLU A 24 -8.80 -1.04 9.08
CA GLU A 24 -10.02 -0.43 8.54
C GLU A 24 -9.83 1.08 8.44
N THR A 25 -10.55 1.71 7.49
CA THR A 25 -10.58 3.18 7.41
C THR A 25 -11.12 3.78 8.71
N GLU A 26 -10.51 4.84 9.20
CA GLU A 26 -10.93 5.50 10.45
C GLU A 26 -12.32 6.13 10.37
N PHE A 27 -12.76 6.48 9.14
CA PHE A 27 -14.07 7.09 8.84
C PHE A 27 -14.59 6.61 7.48
N ASP A 28 -15.85 6.91 7.22
CA ASP A 28 -16.50 6.61 5.96
C ASP A 28 -15.86 7.41 4.82
N ILE A 29 -15.81 6.83 3.63
CA ILE A 29 -15.31 7.52 2.44
C ILE A 29 -16.20 8.74 2.14
N GLU A 30 -15.59 9.91 1.98
CA GLU A 30 -16.31 11.17 1.78
C GLU A 30 -15.75 12.04 0.66
N MET A 31 -16.61 12.90 0.09
CA MET A 31 -16.26 13.73 -1.07
C MET A 31 -15.20 14.80 -0.78
N GLY A 32 -15.02 15.24 0.46
CA GLY A 32 -14.05 16.28 0.79
C GLY A 32 -12.63 15.90 0.39
N TYR A 33 -12.23 14.66 0.63
CA TYR A 33 -10.94 14.12 0.17
C TYR A 33 -10.85 14.03 -1.36
N VAL A 34 -11.94 13.60 -2.01
CA VAL A 34 -12.00 13.51 -3.48
C VAL A 34 -11.81 14.88 -4.11
N TYR A 35 -12.54 15.88 -3.66
CA TYR A 35 -12.43 17.25 -4.17
C TYR A 35 -11.01 17.81 -3.99
N ASN A 36 -10.40 17.62 -2.83
CA ASN A 36 -9.02 18.05 -2.59
C ASN A 36 -8.03 17.36 -3.54
N ALA A 37 -8.16 16.05 -3.73
CA ALA A 37 -7.29 15.30 -4.63
C ALA A 37 -7.47 15.73 -6.09
N MET A 38 -8.72 15.88 -6.55
CA MET A 38 -9.01 16.30 -7.93
C MET A 38 -8.54 17.74 -8.19
N ALA A 39 -8.71 18.64 -7.22
CA ALA A 39 -8.20 20.02 -7.33
C ALA A 39 -6.67 20.05 -7.40
N ALA A 40 -5.98 19.24 -6.59
CA ALA A 40 -4.51 19.19 -6.57
C ALA A 40 -3.91 18.76 -7.92
N VAL A 41 -4.59 17.85 -8.64
CA VAL A 41 -4.14 17.36 -9.96
C VAL A 41 -4.87 18.04 -11.13
N GLN A 42 -5.70 19.05 -10.86
CA GLN A 42 -6.50 19.80 -11.86
C GLN A 42 -7.36 18.86 -12.74
N ASN A 43 -7.91 17.81 -12.16
CA ASN A 43 -8.81 16.90 -12.86
C ASN A 43 -10.24 17.43 -12.85
N GLY A 44 -10.70 17.94 -14.00
CA GLY A 44 -12.03 18.48 -14.19
C GLY A 44 -13.08 17.47 -14.67
N ASN A 45 -12.84 16.17 -14.56
CA ASN A 45 -13.80 15.15 -14.99
C ASN A 45 -15.10 15.26 -14.17
N PRO A 46 -16.26 15.54 -14.81
CA PRO A 46 -17.55 15.75 -14.13
C PRO A 46 -17.99 14.55 -13.29
N LEU A 47 -17.50 13.34 -13.59
CA LEU A 47 -17.77 12.14 -12.79
C LEU A 47 -17.43 12.32 -11.29
N TYR A 48 -16.44 13.17 -10.96
CA TYR A 48 -16.01 13.43 -9.59
C TYR A 48 -16.50 14.74 -9.01
N TRP A 49 -17.10 15.63 -9.83
CA TRP A 49 -17.54 16.95 -9.40
C TRP A 49 -19.06 17.11 -9.38
N ASP A 50 -19.76 16.36 -10.24
CA ASP A 50 -21.21 16.46 -10.42
C ASP A 50 -21.89 15.16 -9.98
N LYS A 51 -22.68 15.28 -8.91
CA LYS A 51 -23.41 14.14 -8.33
C LYS A 51 -24.38 13.52 -9.33
N ALA A 52 -25.10 14.35 -10.11
CA ALA A 52 -26.09 13.84 -11.05
C ALA A 52 -25.43 13.05 -12.18
N VAL A 53 -24.29 13.53 -12.69
CA VAL A 53 -23.48 12.81 -13.68
C VAL A 53 -22.97 11.48 -13.12
N ALA A 54 -22.46 11.45 -11.89
CA ALA A 54 -21.98 10.24 -11.25
C ALA A 54 -23.10 9.21 -11.05
N GLU A 55 -24.27 9.65 -10.57
CA GLU A 55 -25.43 8.79 -10.37
C GLU A 55 -25.97 8.22 -11.70
N GLU A 56 -25.99 9.04 -12.76
CA GLU A 56 -26.42 8.60 -14.09
C GLU A 56 -25.45 7.57 -14.71
N LEU A 57 -24.13 7.80 -14.62
CA LEU A 57 -23.15 6.99 -15.33
C LEU A 57 -22.74 5.73 -14.58
N VAL A 58 -22.62 5.79 -13.25
CA VAL A 58 -22.08 4.69 -12.43
C VAL A 58 -22.94 4.35 -11.21
N GLY A 59 -24.09 4.97 -11.08
CA GLY A 59 -25.09 4.66 -10.05
C GLY A 59 -24.80 5.23 -8.66
N ALA A 60 -23.69 5.93 -8.47
CA ALA A 60 -23.31 6.52 -7.18
C ALA A 60 -22.17 7.55 -7.36
N GLN A 61 -21.98 8.43 -6.36
CA GLN A 61 -20.73 9.18 -6.26
C GLN A 61 -19.60 8.22 -5.89
N ILE A 62 -18.49 8.30 -6.62
CA ILE A 62 -17.33 7.43 -6.46
C ILE A 62 -16.04 8.22 -6.26
N ALA A 63 -15.06 7.58 -5.66
CA ALA A 63 -13.69 8.08 -5.62
C ALA A 63 -12.90 7.65 -6.86
N PRO A 64 -11.95 8.46 -7.33
CA PRO A 64 -11.01 8.03 -8.36
C PRO A 64 -10.23 6.78 -7.93
N PRO A 65 -10.08 5.76 -8.79
CA PRO A 65 -9.34 4.54 -8.43
C PRO A 65 -7.91 4.81 -7.95
N THR A 66 -7.28 5.87 -8.46
CA THR A 66 -5.93 6.32 -8.07
C THR A 66 -5.84 6.82 -6.62
N MET A 67 -6.95 6.94 -5.90
CA MET A 67 -6.98 7.30 -4.49
C MET A 67 -6.95 6.07 -3.56
N LEU A 68 -6.78 4.85 -4.07
CA LEU A 68 -6.86 3.62 -3.27
C LEU A 68 -6.04 3.69 -1.97
N SER A 69 -4.77 4.07 -2.05
CA SER A 69 -3.89 4.17 -0.87
C SER A 69 -4.14 5.39 0.02
N VAL A 70 -4.97 6.34 -0.41
CA VAL A 70 -5.23 7.58 0.37
C VAL A 70 -6.06 7.28 1.61
N TRP A 71 -6.98 6.33 1.52
CA TRP A 71 -7.96 6.02 2.56
C TRP A 71 -7.36 5.40 3.83
N PHE A 72 -6.17 4.81 3.71
CA PHE A 72 -5.43 4.18 4.80
C PHE A 72 -4.25 5.03 5.28
N ARG A 73 -4.19 6.31 4.91
CA ARG A 73 -3.17 7.22 5.45
C ARG A 73 -3.47 7.50 6.91
N PRO A 74 -2.58 7.10 7.83
CA PRO A 74 -2.83 7.26 9.25
C PRO A 74 -2.84 8.73 9.65
N HIS A 75 -3.70 9.09 10.60
CA HIS A 75 -3.50 10.31 11.37
C HIS A 75 -2.31 10.09 12.30
N TYR A 76 -1.22 10.79 12.05
CA TYR A 76 0.00 10.66 12.87
C TYR A 76 -0.19 11.17 14.29
N TRP A 77 -1.24 11.95 14.54
CA TRP A 77 -1.62 12.41 15.85
C TRP A 77 -3.14 12.38 16.02
N SER A 78 -3.58 11.91 17.19
CA SER A 78 -4.95 12.03 17.67
C SER A 78 -4.93 12.05 19.21
N PRO A 79 -5.94 12.65 19.88
CA PRO A 79 -6.01 12.62 21.34
C PRO A 79 -5.94 11.19 21.89
N GLY A 80 -5.01 10.95 22.81
CA GLY A 80 -4.84 9.64 23.44
C GLY A 80 -4.08 8.59 22.64
N PHE A 81 -3.58 8.92 21.45
CA PHE A 81 -2.71 8.02 20.69
C PHE A 81 -1.27 8.12 21.21
N GLU A 82 -0.75 6.98 21.64
CA GLU A 82 0.66 6.81 22.04
C GLU A 82 1.27 5.73 21.15
N GLY A 83 2.28 6.07 20.35
CA GLY A 83 2.99 5.12 19.48
C GLY A 83 3.38 5.69 18.12
N GLU A 84 3.90 4.83 17.26
CA GLU A 84 4.23 5.14 15.87
C GLU A 84 3.25 4.42 14.94
N ARG A 85 2.79 5.12 13.91
CA ARG A 85 2.02 4.52 12.82
C ARG A 85 2.90 4.40 11.60
N THR A 86 3.12 3.19 11.16
CA THR A 86 3.99 2.90 10.01
C THR A 86 3.13 2.38 8.87
N ALA A 87 3.02 3.16 7.81
CA ALA A 87 2.45 2.67 6.56
C ALA A 87 3.36 1.56 5.99
N LEU A 88 2.78 0.51 5.43
CA LEU A 88 3.50 -0.62 4.83
C LEU A 88 4.47 -1.31 5.83
N GLN A 89 3.95 -1.69 6.98
CA GLN A 89 4.73 -2.32 8.07
C GLN A 89 5.52 -3.55 7.58
N SER A 90 4.95 -4.38 6.71
CA SER A 90 5.62 -5.54 6.14
C SER A 90 6.97 -5.20 5.47
N HIS A 91 7.09 -4.01 4.85
CA HIS A 91 8.36 -3.56 4.26
C HIS A 91 9.47 -3.39 5.31
N PHE A 92 9.14 -2.77 6.44
CA PHE A 92 10.08 -2.53 7.52
C PHE A 92 10.44 -3.82 8.26
N ASP A 93 9.47 -4.73 8.40
CA ASP A 93 9.74 -6.05 8.97
C ASP A 93 10.68 -6.87 8.09
N MET A 94 10.48 -6.89 6.78
CA MET A 94 11.39 -7.56 5.87
C MET A 94 12.81 -7.01 5.96
N LYS A 95 12.95 -5.68 6.00
CA LYS A 95 14.25 -5.03 6.22
C LYS A 95 14.91 -5.52 7.51
N ARG A 96 14.15 -5.56 8.60
CA ARG A 96 14.63 -5.95 9.94
C ARG A 96 15.00 -7.45 10.00
N ILE A 97 14.08 -8.33 9.57
CA ILE A 97 14.28 -9.80 9.69
C ILE A 97 15.42 -10.27 8.80
N MET A 98 15.57 -9.69 7.62
CA MET A 98 16.66 -10.03 6.70
C MET A 98 17.95 -9.26 6.97
N GLU A 99 18.01 -8.47 8.05
CA GLU A 99 19.20 -7.70 8.46
C GLU A 99 19.83 -6.87 7.34
N LEU A 100 18.96 -6.26 6.49
CA LEU A 100 19.41 -5.42 5.39
C LEU A 100 19.39 -3.96 5.84
N PRO A 101 20.56 -3.26 5.83
CA PRO A 101 20.66 -1.89 6.37
C PRO A 101 19.90 -0.86 5.56
N GLU A 102 19.80 -1.08 4.25
CA GLU A 102 19.09 -0.19 3.33
C GLU A 102 17.87 -0.90 2.75
N ALA A 103 16.79 -0.14 2.57
CA ALA A 103 15.61 -0.64 1.85
C ALA A 103 14.89 0.51 1.15
N ILE A 104 14.44 0.26 -0.08
CA ILE A 104 13.71 1.22 -0.91
C ILE A 104 12.50 0.54 -1.55
N ILE A 105 11.48 1.32 -1.86
CA ILE A 105 10.42 0.92 -2.77
C ILE A 105 10.91 1.23 -4.19
N SER A 106 11.09 0.21 -5.02
CA SER A 106 11.63 0.31 -6.37
C SER A 106 10.55 0.33 -7.45
N GLY A 107 9.33 -0.06 -7.12
CA GLY A 107 8.19 -0.04 -8.03
C GLY A 107 6.88 -0.09 -7.26
N ASN A 108 5.85 0.49 -7.88
CA ASN A 108 4.47 0.41 -7.41
C ASN A 108 3.56 0.19 -8.62
N GLU A 109 2.64 -0.77 -8.49
CA GLU A 109 1.59 -1.06 -9.45
C GLU A 109 0.26 -1.07 -8.71
N SER A 110 -0.83 -0.71 -9.37
CA SER A 110 -2.17 -0.77 -8.79
C SER A 110 -3.10 -1.57 -9.70
N ILE A 111 -3.82 -2.51 -9.11
CA ILE A 111 -4.93 -3.23 -9.75
C ILE A 111 -6.22 -2.65 -9.18
N PHE A 112 -7.10 -2.17 -10.04
CA PHE A 112 -8.38 -1.59 -9.63
C PHE A 112 -9.49 -2.63 -9.74
N GLY A 113 -10.32 -2.71 -8.70
CA GLY A 113 -11.49 -3.55 -8.60
C GLY A 113 -12.80 -2.76 -8.77
N VAL A 114 -13.80 -3.04 -7.93
CA VAL A 114 -15.05 -2.28 -7.94
C VAL A 114 -14.80 -0.84 -7.46
N PRO A 115 -15.55 0.14 -7.98
CA PRO A 115 -15.41 1.53 -7.54
C PRO A 115 -15.67 1.71 -6.05
N VAL A 116 -14.82 2.50 -5.40
CA VAL A 116 -15.05 2.97 -4.02
C VAL A 116 -16.13 4.04 -4.04
N LYS A 117 -17.21 3.81 -3.29
CA LYS A 117 -18.36 4.71 -3.21
C LYS A 117 -18.32 5.57 -1.96
N MET A 118 -19.01 6.70 -2.02
CA MET A 118 -19.22 7.51 -0.82
C MET A 118 -20.01 6.75 0.21
N GLY A 119 -19.55 6.80 1.47
CA GLY A 119 -20.09 6.04 2.59
C GLY A 119 -19.53 4.62 2.74
N ASP A 120 -18.62 4.18 1.85
CA ASP A 120 -17.94 2.91 2.05
C ASP A 120 -17.01 2.96 3.28
N ARG A 121 -16.87 1.80 3.92
CA ARG A 121 -15.81 1.50 4.89
C ARG A 121 -14.90 0.47 4.24
N LEU A 122 -13.62 0.76 4.19
CA LEU A 122 -12.65 -0.14 3.56
C LEU A 122 -11.83 -0.87 4.62
N LYS A 123 -11.53 -2.12 4.31
CA LYS A 123 -10.60 -2.96 5.04
C LYS A 123 -9.43 -3.31 4.13
N THR A 124 -8.22 -3.32 4.69
CA THR A 124 -7.01 -3.72 3.96
C THR A 124 -6.15 -4.65 4.79
N TYR A 125 -5.31 -5.42 4.11
CA TYR A 125 -4.23 -6.18 4.71
C TYR A 125 -3.04 -6.27 3.76
N GLN A 126 -1.88 -6.59 4.32
CA GLN A 126 -0.62 -6.71 3.60
C GLN A 126 -0.24 -8.18 3.47
N THR A 127 0.09 -8.63 2.26
CA THR A 127 0.55 -9.99 2.00
C THR A 127 1.93 -9.96 1.38
N LEU A 128 2.91 -10.61 2.01
CA LEU A 128 4.20 -10.86 1.39
C LEU A 128 4.01 -11.88 0.28
N ARG A 129 4.09 -11.44 -0.99
CA ARG A 129 3.90 -12.31 -2.15
C ARG A 129 5.10 -13.19 -2.43
N SER A 130 6.30 -12.60 -2.36
CA SER A 130 7.53 -13.30 -2.74
C SER A 130 8.77 -12.57 -2.23
N VAL A 131 9.86 -13.33 -2.15
CA VAL A 131 11.23 -12.82 -1.94
C VAL A 131 12.13 -13.43 -3.01
N SER A 132 13.00 -12.61 -3.62
CA SER A 132 13.89 -13.06 -4.69
C SER A 132 15.16 -13.73 -4.17
N ASP A 133 15.85 -14.43 -5.07
CA ASP A 133 17.26 -14.71 -4.89
C ASP A 133 18.07 -13.42 -4.75
N VAL A 134 19.34 -13.56 -4.31
CA VAL A 134 20.27 -12.41 -4.22
C VAL A 134 20.45 -11.77 -5.59
N LYS A 135 20.34 -10.46 -5.63
CA LYS A 135 20.54 -9.65 -6.84
C LYS A 135 21.54 -8.54 -6.57
N THR A 136 22.40 -8.29 -7.54
CA THR A 136 23.31 -7.14 -7.54
C THR A 136 22.78 -6.09 -8.50
N THR A 137 22.68 -4.87 -8.00
CA THR A 137 22.20 -3.70 -8.74
C THR A 137 23.24 -2.58 -8.62
N ARG A 138 22.97 -1.45 -9.28
CA ARG A 138 23.84 -0.27 -9.16
C ARG A 138 23.93 0.30 -7.74
N VAL A 139 22.89 0.12 -6.92
CA VAL A 139 22.84 0.65 -5.54
C VAL A 139 23.41 -0.31 -4.51
N GLY A 140 23.53 -1.58 -4.83
CA GLY A 140 24.07 -2.60 -3.93
C GLY A 140 23.60 -4.00 -4.22
N THR A 141 23.98 -4.93 -3.34
CA THR A 141 23.62 -6.34 -3.40
C THR A 141 22.59 -6.65 -2.31
N GLY A 142 21.53 -7.37 -2.66
CA GLY A 142 20.44 -7.68 -1.73
C GLY A 142 19.34 -8.51 -2.35
N ARG A 143 18.11 -8.35 -1.85
CA ARG A 143 16.95 -9.11 -2.30
C ARG A 143 15.76 -8.18 -2.57
N PHE A 144 15.00 -8.52 -3.60
CA PHE A 144 13.68 -7.92 -3.81
C PHE A 144 12.63 -8.70 -3.01
N TRP A 145 11.59 -7.99 -2.57
CA TRP A 145 10.35 -8.59 -2.09
C TRP A 145 9.16 -7.83 -2.63
N VAL A 146 8.07 -8.53 -2.80
CA VAL A 146 6.81 -7.98 -3.30
C VAL A 146 5.76 -8.08 -2.21
N ILE A 147 5.09 -6.96 -1.94
CA ILE A 147 4.01 -6.85 -0.96
C ILE A 147 2.75 -6.41 -1.70
N ASP A 148 1.68 -7.17 -1.52
CA ASP A 148 0.33 -6.81 -1.94
C ASP A 148 -0.40 -6.17 -0.78
N VAL A 149 -0.98 -5.00 -1.03
CA VAL A 149 -1.90 -4.32 -0.11
C VAL A 149 -3.28 -4.40 -0.73
N GLU A 150 -4.04 -5.41 -0.30
CA GLU A 150 -5.36 -5.70 -0.84
C GLU A 150 -6.43 -4.96 -0.05
N SER A 151 -7.39 -4.37 -0.74
CA SER A 151 -8.44 -3.55 -0.14
C SER A 151 -9.82 -4.05 -0.56
N PHE A 152 -10.74 -4.07 0.40
CA PHE A 152 -12.11 -4.56 0.26
C PHE A 152 -13.07 -3.54 0.87
N ASN A 153 -14.28 -3.46 0.31
CA ASN A 153 -15.37 -2.69 0.94
C ASN A 153 -16.08 -3.52 2.03
N GLN A 154 -17.02 -2.92 2.73
CA GLN A 154 -17.81 -3.57 3.78
C GLN A 154 -18.66 -4.75 3.30
N GLY A 155 -18.90 -4.87 1.99
CA GLY A 155 -19.55 -6.01 1.35
C GLY A 155 -18.61 -7.16 1.03
N GLY A 156 -17.31 -6.99 1.28
CA GLY A 156 -16.27 -7.98 0.92
C GLY A 156 -15.90 -7.97 -0.56
N GLU A 157 -16.32 -6.97 -1.32
CA GLU A 157 -15.92 -6.82 -2.72
C GLU A 157 -14.51 -6.21 -2.81
N HIS A 158 -13.68 -6.76 -3.67
CA HIS A 158 -12.32 -6.27 -3.89
C HIS A 158 -12.34 -4.91 -4.61
N VAL A 159 -11.87 -3.86 -3.95
CA VAL A 159 -11.80 -2.50 -4.50
C VAL A 159 -10.46 -2.18 -5.15
N GLY A 160 -9.43 -2.92 -4.79
CA GLY A 160 -8.13 -2.82 -5.46
C GLY A 160 -6.97 -3.42 -4.66
N THR A 161 -5.82 -3.48 -5.32
CA THR A 161 -4.56 -3.94 -4.73
C THR A 161 -3.44 -3.00 -5.15
N ASP A 162 -2.73 -2.42 -4.18
CA ASP A 162 -1.45 -1.77 -4.41
C ASP A 162 -0.32 -2.79 -4.23
N ILE A 163 0.51 -2.95 -5.27
CA ILE A 163 1.61 -3.90 -5.33
C ILE A 163 2.91 -3.14 -5.20
N TYR A 164 3.63 -3.36 -4.10
CA TYR A 164 4.91 -2.72 -3.83
C TYR A 164 6.06 -3.68 -4.10
N THR A 165 6.91 -3.34 -5.09
CA THR A 165 8.20 -4.00 -5.27
C THR A 165 9.25 -3.24 -4.48
N CYS A 166 9.85 -3.91 -3.51
CA CYS A 166 10.84 -3.35 -2.60
C CYS A 166 12.20 -4.01 -2.84
N PHE A 167 13.27 -3.29 -2.52
CA PHE A 167 14.64 -3.81 -2.58
C PHE A 167 15.38 -3.47 -1.29
N GLY A 168 15.73 -4.50 -0.53
CA GLY A 168 16.62 -4.38 0.62
C GLY A 168 18.04 -4.78 0.23
N TYR A 169 19.06 -4.00 0.66
CA TYR A 169 20.41 -4.18 0.15
C TYR A 169 21.50 -3.68 1.10
N ARG A 170 22.71 -4.13 0.82
CA ARG A 170 23.95 -3.57 1.34
C ARG A 170 24.65 -2.79 0.25
N ARG A 171 25.15 -1.60 0.57
CA ARG A 171 25.92 -0.80 -0.39
C ARG A 171 27.24 -1.48 -0.71
N PRO A 172 27.81 -1.29 -1.92
CA PRO A 172 29.15 -1.73 -2.23
C PRO A 172 30.16 -1.16 -1.21
N ALA A 173 31.19 -1.94 -0.86
CA ALA A 173 32.29 -1.40 -0.08
C ALA A 173 32.94 -0.24 -0.85
N GLN A 174 33.16 0.87 -0.17
CA GLN A 174 33.88 2.04 -0.72
C GLN A 174 35.37 1.76 -0.73
#